data_dbe32e6cd42762bb4b361d567bde2872
#
_entry.id   dbe32e6cd42762bb4b361d567bde2872
#
_cell.length_a   1.000
_cell.length_b   1.000
_cell.length_c   1.000
_cell.angle_alpha   90.00
_cell.angle_beta   90.00
_cell.angle_gamma   90.00
#
_symmetry.space_group_name_H-M   'P 1'
#
loop_
_entity.id
_entity.type
_entity.pdbx_description
1 polymer ?
#
loop_
_entity_poly.entity_id
_entity_poly.type
_entity_poly.pdbx_seq_one_letter_code
_entity_poly.pdbx_strand_id
1 'polypeptide(L)'
;QLTETQSMVAKLPVLKGSCDTVTMMSYGFDPYLSSWSPYHGAIYAVTDSVAKIVAAGGDFSKIRFTYQEYFRRMTEDPERWSQPFAALLGAYEAQMGFGLPSIGGKDSMSGTFEHIDVPPTLCSFAIDVAKEGDIITPELKNDGDVLVRFDIKKNQYDLPDFEQVKALYSAIHELIQKKAIVSAYVLDANGLVPALSKMAFGNKLGFEISADVKEDDLFAPAYGCIVAEVPADKLSEITTDYTMVGTVKDNGKFTYKEVSINVEEALSVWADTLEGVFPTKASKETTQVE
;
A
#
# COMPACT_ATOMS: atom_id res chain seq x y z
N GLN A 1 9.10 -8.38 -11.98
CA GLN A 1 8.57 -8.83 -10.69
C GLN A 1 7.07 -8.99 -10.80
N LEU A 2 6.53 -10.17 -10.44
CA LEU A 2 5.11 -10.47 -10.62
C LEU A 2 4.25 -9.91 -9.48
N THR A 3 4.75 -9.95 -8.23
CA THR A 3 4.08 -9.22 -7.14
C THR A 3 4.46 -7.75 -7.21
N GLU A 4 3.45 -6.90 -7.25
CA GLU A 4 3.60 -5.45 -7.22
C GLU A 4 4.22 -5.01 -5.90
N THR A 5 5.31 -4.25 -5.95
CA THR A 5 5.91 -3.64 -4.76
C THR A 5 5.21 -2.34 -4.40
N GLN A 6 4.85 -2.19 -3.13
CA GLN A 6 4.21 -0.96 -2.65
C GLN A 6 5.22 0.09 -2.16
N SER A 7 6.47 -0.34 -1.94
CA SER A 7 7.59 0.55 -1.59
C SER A 7 8.78 0.28 -2.49
N MET A 8 9.38 1.31 -3.03
CA MET A 8 10.67 1.24 -3.67
C MET A 8 11.74 1.15 -2.56
N VAL A 9 12.54 0.08 -2.58
CA VAL A 9 13.65 -0.12 -1.65
C VAL A 9 14.92 -0.30 -2.44
N ALA A 10 15.92 0.56 -2.18
CA ALA A 10 17.17 0.54 -2.93
C ALA A 10 18.37 0.67 -2.01
N LYS A 11 19.39 -0.17 -2.22
CA LYS A 11 20.69 -0.04 -1.52
C LYS A 11 21.37 1.24 -1.96
N LEU A 12 22.00 1.92 -1.01
CA LEU A 12 22.85 3.07 -1.34
C LEU A 12 24.03 2.61 -2.20
N PRO A 13 24.22 3.19 -3.39
CA PRO A 13 25.37 2.88 -4.22
C PRO A 13 26.64 3.45 -3.60
N VAL A 14 27.68 2.63 -3.55
CA VAL A 14 29.03 3.04 -3.08
C VAL A 14 30.06 2.72 -4.14
N LEU A 15 31.07 3.59 -4.27
CA LEU A 15 32.12 3.41 -5.28
C LEU A 15 33.03 2.22 -4.99
N LYS A 16 33.23 1.87 -3.72
CA LYS A 16 34.05 0.74 -3.29
C LYS A 16 33.43 0.10 -2.04
N GLY A 17 33.58 -1.22 -1.92
CA GLY A 17 33.03 -1.99 -0.80
C GLY A 17 31.55 -2.31 -0.94
N SER A 18 30.87 -2.54 0.17
CA SER A 18 29.43 -2.82 0.25
C SER A 18 28.77 -1.91 1.28
N CYS A 19 27.49 -1.63 1.09
CA CYS A 19 26.67 -0.88 2.02
C CYS A 19 25.38 -1.67 2.28
N ASP A 20 25.01 -1.83 3.53
CA ASP A 20 23.78 -2.49 3.97
C ASP A 20 22.62 -1.50 4.20
N THR A 21 22.88 -0.21 4.03
CA THR A 21 21.85 0.82 4.15
C THR A 21 21.00 0.87 2.90
N VAL A 22 19.69 0.92 3.09
CA VAL A 22 18.69 1.08 2.03
C VAL A 22 17.91 2.37 2.24
N THR A 23 17.52 3.00 1.14
CA THR A 23 16.47 4.03 1.13
C THR A 23 15.16 3.39 0.76
N MET A 24 14.09 3.85 1.38
CA MET A 24 12.73 3.40 1.14
C MET A 24 11.89 4.58 0.69
N MET A 25 11.01 4.36 -0.26
CA MET A 25 10.03 5.36 -0.71
C MET A 25 8.73 4.68 -1.07
N SER A 26 7.64 5.24 -0.58
CA SER A 26 6.28 4.84 -0.94
C SER A 26 5.44 6.05 -1.30
N TYR A 27 4.26 5.82 -1.85
CA TYR A 27 3.29 6.87 -2.07
C TYR A 27 1.89 6.41 -1.66
N GLY A 28 1.03 7.39 -1.35
CA GLY A 28 -0.39 7.19 -1.12
C GLY A 28 -1.20 8.22 -1.88
N PHE A 29 -2.25 7.76 -2.55
CA PHE A 29 -3.26 8.57 -3.24
C PHE A 29 -4.39 7.69 -3.74
N ASP A 30 -5.62 8.14 -3.55
CA ASP A 30 -6.82 7.55 -4.15
C ASP A 30 -7.69 8.65 -4.76
N PRO A 31 -7.89 8.64 -6.10
CA PRO A 31 -8.63 9.70 -6.80
C PRO A 31 -10.12 9.70 -6.46
N TYR A 32 -10.72 8.55 -6.15
CA TYR A 32 -12.14 8.45 -5.82
C TYR A 32 -12.42 8.96 -4.42
N LEU A 33 -11.59 8.56 -3.44
CA LEU A 33 -11.68 9.07 -2.07
C LEU A 33 -11.43 10.58 -2.02
N SER A 34 -10.43 11.07 -2.77
CA SER A 34 -10.13 12.50 -2.86
C SER A 34 -11.24 13.30 -3.55
N SER A 35 -11.92 12.72 -4.53
CA SER A 35 -13.08 13.35 -5.19
C SER A 35 -14.29 13.41 -4.28
N TRP A 36 -14.49 12.38 -3.44
CA TRP A 36 -15.55 12.37 -2.43
C TRP A 36 -15.28 13.40 -1.33
N SER A 37 -14.05 13.43 -0.80
CA SER A 37 -13.60 14.39 0.21
C SER A 37 -12.09 14.60 0.13
N PRO A 38 -11.63 15.78 -0.35
CA PRO A 38 -10.20 16.07 -0.40
C PRO A 38 -9.51 15.99 0.96
N TYR A 39 -10.23 16.31 2.04
CA TYR A 39 -9.75 16.20 3.41
C TYR A 39 -9.44 14.74 3.81
N HIS A 40 -10.42 13.83 3.64
CA HIS A 40 -10.21 12.40 3.89
C HIS A 40 -9.19 11.82 2.93
N GLY A 41 -9.25 12.19 1.64
CA GLY A 41 -8.28 11.76 0.64
C GLY A 41 -6.85 12.04 1.05
N ALA A 42 -6.58 13.24 1.56
CA ALA A 42 -5.25 13.61 2.04
C ALA A 42 -4.82 12.85 3.30
N ILE A 43 -5.73 12.67 4.29
CA ILE A 43 -5.44 11.89 5.50
C ILE A 43 -5.07 10.46 5.13
N TYR A 44 -5.86 9.82 4.27
CA TYR A 44 -5.59 8.45 3.86
C TYR A 44 -4.42 8.32 2.89
N ALA A 45 -4.11 9.35 2.08
CA ALA A 45 -2.88 9.39 1.29
C ALA A 45 -1.64 9.34 2.19
N VAL A 46 -1.63 10.13 3.27
CA VAL A 46 -0.53 10.08 4.26
C VAL A 46 -0.49 8.73 4.97
N THR A 47 -1.63 8.26 5.47
CA THR A 47 -1.73 6.97 6.18
C THR A 47 -1.26 5.80 5.32
N ASP A 48 -1.68 5.75 4.05
CA ASP A 48 -1.31 4.70 3.09
C ASP A 48 0.19 4.71 2.80
N SER A 49 0.79 5.90 2.58
CA SER A 49 2.23 6.00 2.36
C SER A 49 3.04 5.52 3.57
N VAL A 50 2.60 5.82 4.80
CA VAL A 50 3.22 5.30 6.03
C VAL A 50 3.07 3.79 6.14
N ALA A 51 1.85 3.26 5.94
CA ALA A 51 1.57 1.83 6.01
C ALA A 51 2.47 1.01 5.08
N LYS A 52 2.69 1.49 3.86
CA LYS A 52 3.54 0.83 2.84
C LYS A 52 5.02 0.77 3.25
N ILE A 53 5.55 1.80 3.91
CA ILE A 53 6.90 1.77 4.49
C ILE A 53 6.97 0.71 5.59
N VAL A 54 5.99 0.68 6.49
CA VAL A 54 5.92 -0.29 7.59
C VAL A 54 5.80 -1.71 7.07
N ALA A 55 4.91 -1.95 6.09
CA ALA A 55 4.71 -3.27 5.49
C ALA A 55 5.99 -3.81 4.80
N ALA A 56 6.89 -2.93 4.37
CA ALA A 56 8.19 -3.31 3.82
C ALA A 56 9.30 -3.46 4.87
N GLY A 57 9.02 -3.20 6.17
CA GLY A 57 9.97 -3.36 7.28
C GLY A 57 10.53 -2.05 7.84
N GLY A 58 10.13 -0.89 7.31
CA GLY A 58 10.57 0.42 7.80
C GLY A 58 9.98 0.80 9.17
N ASP A 59 10.62 1.75 9.82
CA ASP A 59 10.20 2.30 11.11
C ASP A 59 9.43 3.61 10.87
N PHE A 60 8.10 3.60 11.09
CA PHE A 60 7.29 4.77 10.81
C PHE A 60 7.81 6.05 11.49
N SER A 61 8.40 5.93 12.67
CA SER A 61 8.87 7.10 13.45
C SER A 61 10.01 7.89 12.77
N LYS A 62 10.68 7.28 11.81
CA LYS A 62 11.79 7.89 11.05
C LYS A 62 11.34 8.54 9.75
N ILE A 63 10.11 8.34 9.33
CA ILE A 63 9.59 8.83 8.05
C ILE A 63 9.66 10.37 7.98
N ARG A 64 9.93 10.84 6.76
CA ARG A 64 9.76 12.25 6.35
C ARG A 64 8.89 12.27 5.11
N PHE A 65 7.98 13.26 5.03
CA PHE A 65 7.09 13.38 3.89
C PHE A 65 7.58 14.43 2.89
N THR A 66 7.18 14.23 1.64
CA THR A 66 7.07 15.29 0.64
C THR A 66 5.71 15.13 -0.05
N TYR A 67 5.05 16.24 -0.36
CA TYR A 67 3.72 16.20 -0.96
C TYR A 67 3.77 16.76 -2.36
N GLN A 68 2.99 16.12 -3.27
CA GLN A 68 2.72 16.65 -4.59
C GLN A 68 1.23 16.93 -4.67
N GLU A 69 0.89 18.20 -4.88
CA GLU A 69 -0.49 18.63 -5.07
C GLU A 69 -0.76 18.99 -6.52
N TYR A 70 -1.95 18.62 -7.02
CA TYR A 70 -2.41 18.98 -8.35
C TYR A 70 -3.92 19.16 -8.35
N PHE A 71 -4.35 20.40 -8.61
CA PHE A 71 -5.74 20.79 -8.58
C PHE A 71 -6.18 21.42 -9.89
N ARG A 72 -7.49 21.43 -10.12
CA ARG A 72 -8.11 22.13 -11.25
C ARG A 72 -7.71 23.61 -11.27
N ARG A 73 -7.81 24.26 -12.43
CA ARG A 73 -7.49 25.69 -12.56
C ARG A 73 -8.31 26.52 -11.58
N MET A 74 -7.64 27.32 -10.80
CA MET A 74 -8.27 28.28 -9.89
C MET A 74 -8.88 29.44 -10.67
N THR A 75 -10.04 29.92 -10.20
CA THR A 75 -10.77 31.07 -10.66
C THR A 75 -11.15 31.95 -9.46
N GLU A 76 -12.03 32.93 -9.63
CA GLU A 76 -12.60 33.70 -8.50
C GLU A 76 -13.66 32.90 -7.70
N ASP A 77 -14.03 31.72 -8.16
CA ASP A 77 -14.99 30.84 -7.49
C ASP A 77 -14.39 30.23 -6.20
N PRO A 78 -14.93 30.56 -5.02
CA PRO A 78 -14.41 30.08 -3.75
C PRO A 78 -14.54 28.55 -3.58
N GLU A 79 -15.47 27.89 -4.27
CA GLU A 79 -15.60 26.44 -4.25
C GLU A 79 -14.33 25.77 -4.82
N ARG A 80 -13.72 26.34 -5.86
CA ARG A 80 -12.48 25.81 -6.41
C ARG A 80 -11.33 25.87 -5.41
N TRP A 81 -11.27 26.93 -4.60
CA TRP A 81 -10.25 27.12 -3.56
C TRP A 81 -10.46 26.22 -2.33
N SER A 82 -11.69 25.75 -2.08
CA SER A 82 -11.97 24.87 -0.95
C SER A 82 -11.28 23.51 -1.07
N GLN A 83 -11.07 23.00 -2.28
CA GLN A 83 -10.45 21.68 -2.51
C GLN A 83 -9.00 21.62 -2.04
N PRO A 84 -8.07 22.48 -2.51
CA PRO A 84 -6.70 22.49 -2.01
C PRO A 84 -6.64 22.79 -0.51
N PHE A 85 -7.49 23.69 -0.01
CA PHE A 85 -7.52 24.01 1.40
C PHE A 85 -7.95 22.80 2.26
N ALA A 86 -8.97 22.06 1.84
CA ALA A 86 -9.42 20.86 2.53
C ALA A 86 -8.33 19.75 2.50
N ALA A 87 -7.66 19.55 1.36
CA ALA A 87 -6.57 18.60 1.25
C ALA A 87 -5.39 18.97 2.17
N LEU A 88 -5.02 20.25 2.20
CA LEU A 88 -3.97 20.78 3.08
C LEU A 88 -4.31 20.55 4.56
N LEU A 89 -5.55 20.79 4.99
CA LEU A 89 -5.99 20.55 6.36
C LEU A 89 -5.91 19.05 6.69
N GLY A 90 -6.32 18.16 5.78
CA GLY A 90 -6.20 16.72 5.97
C GLY A 90 -4.76 16.26 6.12
N ALA A 91 -3.87 16.72 5.25
CA ALA A 91 -2.45 16.42 5.36
C ALA A 91 -1.83 16.97 6.65
N TYR A 92 -2.20 18.17 7.08
CA TYR A 92 -1.77 18.75 8.33
C TYR A 92 -2.21 17.90 9.54
N GLU A 93 -3.48 17.49 9.56
CA GLU A 93 -4.00 16.65 10.64
C GLU A 93 -3.26 15.31 10.71
N ALA A 94 -3.03 14.66 9.57
CA ALA A 94 -2.28 13.41 9.52
C ALA A 94 -0.83 13.58 10.00
N GLN A 95 -0.14 14.66 9.60
CA GLN A 95 1.21 14.95 10.10
C GLN A 95 1.24 15.15 11.62
N MET A 96 0.28 15.90 12.15
CA MET A 96 0.17 16.11 13.60
C MET A 96 -0.17 14.82 14.34
N GLY A 97 -1.08 14.01 13.78
CA GLY A 97 -1.48 12.71 14.32
C GLY A 97 -0.31 11.72 14.40
N PHE A 98 0.46 11.59 13.34
CA PHE A 98 1.66 10.75 13.33
C PHE A 98 2.84 11.37 14.09
N GLY A 99 2.87 12.69 14.27
CA GLY A 99 4.04 13.40 14.80
C GLY A 99 5.22 13.44 13.82
N LEU A 100 4.96 13.40 12.52
CA LEU A 100 5.96 13.31 11.45
C LEU A 100 5.96 14.56 10.58
N PRO A 101 7.14 15.14 10.26
CA PRO A 101 7.22 16.34 9.46
C PRO A 101 7.23 16.06 7.95
N SER A 102 6.73 17.01 7.17
CA SER A 102 7.06 17.13 5.75
C SER A 102 8.30 18.00 5.57
N ILE A 103 9.15 17.62 4.61
CA ILE A 103 10.37 18.38 4.27
C ILE A 103 10.14 19.39 3.16
N GLY A 104 9.00 19.32 2.49
CA GLY A 104 8.63 20.20 1.39
C GLY A 104 7.54 19.56 0.52
N GLY A 105 7.38 20.12 -0.66
CA GLY A 105 6.41 19.65 -1.63
C GLY A 105 6.33 20.59 -2.82
N LYS A 106 5.37 20.34 -3.69
CA LYS A 106 5.09 21.15 -4.86
C LYS A 106 3.60 21.11 -5.15
N ASP A 107 3.03 22.25 -5.43
CA ASP A 107 1.64 22.38 -5.85
C ASP A 107 1.51 22.89 -7.29
N SER A 108 0.38 22.61 -7.90
CA SER A 108 -0.01 23.12 -9.21
C SER A 108 -1.54 23.24 -9.29
N MET A 109 -1.99 24.39 -9.83
CA MET A 109 -3.40 24.72 -9.98
C MET A 109 -3.77 24.83 -11.47
N SER A 110 -3.22 23.96 -12.32
CA SER A 110 -3.38 23.99 -13.78
C SER A 110 -4.09 22.76 -14.35
N GLY A 111 -4.68 21.94 -13.50
CA GLY A 111 -5.30 20.67 -13.86
C GLY A 111 -6.67 20.76 -14.51
N THR A 112 -6.84 21.68 -15.45
CA THR A 112 -8.07 21.80 -16.26
C THR A 112 -7.69 21.79 -17.74
N PHE A 113 -8.30 20.90 -18.49
CA PHE A 113 -8.22 20.86 -19.95
C PHE A 113 -9.64 20.93 -20.53
N GLU A 114 -9.97 22.00 -21.23
CA GLU A 114 -11.32 22.29 -21.72
C GLU A 114 -12.37 22.21 -20.58
N HIS A 115 -13.18 21.16 -20.56
CA HIS A 115 -14.22 20.89 -19.57
C HIS A 115 -13.86 19.74 -18.60
N ILE A 116 -12.64 19.21 -18.68
CA ILE A 116 -12.16 18.12 -17.82
C ILE A 116 -11.28 18.72 -16.73
N ASP A 117 -11.65 18.49 -15.49
CA ASP A 117 -10.84 18.82 -14.31
C ASP A 117 -10.19 17.53 -13.77
N VAL A 118 -8.93 17.63 -13.32
CA VAL A 118 -8.31 16.55 -12.55
C VAL A 118 -9.01 16.38 -11.21
N PRO A 119 -9.08 15.16 -10.65
CA PRO A 119 -9.54 14.97 -9.28
C PRO A 119 -8.66 15.79 -8.32
N PRO A 120 -9.20 16.27 -7.18
CA PRO A 120 -8.41 16.93 -6.16
C PRO A 120 -7.26 16.00 -5.72
N THR A 121 -6.03 16.38 -5.99
CA THR A 121 -4.88 15.48 -5.79
C THR A 121 -3.96 16.05 -4.71
N LEU A 122 -3.79 15.30 -3.63
CA LEU A 122 -2.65 15.38 -2.74
C LEU A 122 -2.05 13.99 -2.67
N CYS A 123 -0.90 13.82 -3.30
CA CYS A 123 -0.11 12.59 -3.23
C CYS A 123 0.92 12.74 -2.11
N SER A 124 0.89 11.82 -1.15
CA SER A 124 1.89 11.75 -0.09
C SER A 124 3.00 10.79 -0.50
N PHE A 125 4.25 11.23 -0.38
CA PHE A 125 5.43 10.39 -0.49
C PHE A 125 6.07 10.28 0.89
N ALA A 126 6.22 9.05 1.37
CA ALA A 126 6.92 8.74 2.61
C ALA A 126 8.32 8.21 2.29
N ILE A 127 9.33 8.74 2.98
CA ILE A 127 10.73 8.39 2.78
C ILE A 127 11.30 7.92 4.12
N ASP A 128 12.00 6.79 4.11
CA ASP A 128 12.70 6.23 5.27
C ASP A 128 14.07 5.67 4.87
N VAL A 129 14.88 5.33 5.87
CA VAL A 129 16.17 4.69 5.74
C VAL A 129 16.25 3.52 6.69
N ALA A 130 16.59 2.34 6.18
CA ALA A 130 16.68 1.10 6.96
C ALA A 130 17.95 0.31 6.63
N LYS A 131 18.08 -0.87 7.23
CA LYS A 131 19.10 -1.86 6.87
C LYS A 131 18.51 -2.93 5.95
N GLU A 132 19.30 -3.45 5.02
CA GLU A 132 18.89 -4.51 4.10
C GLU A 132 18.29 -5.73 4.83
N GLY A 133 18.86 -6.10 5.98
CA GLY A 133 18.41 -7.23 6.79
C GLY A 133 17.05 -7.03 7.48
N ASP A 134 16.55 -5.80 7.54
CA ASP A 134 15.30 -5.44 8.19
C ASP A 134 14.10 -5.44 7.23
N ILE A 135 14.38 -5.58 5.92
CA ILE A 135 13.39 -5.48 4.87
C ILE A 135 12.76 -6.83 4.56
N ILE A 136 11.46 -6.81 4.28
CA ILE A 136 10.71 -7.95 3.72
C ILE A 136 10.10 -7.55 2.37
N THR A 137 9.78 -8.56 1.58
CA THR A 137 9.13 -8.39 0.27
C THR A 137 7.70 -8.93 0.31
N PRO A 138 6.78 -8.40 -0.52
CA PRO A 138 5.35 -8.65 -0.32
C PRO A 138 4.82 -9.99 -0.85
N GLU A 139 5.60 -10.75 -1.63
CA GLU A 139 5.13 -12.04 -2.13
C GLU A 139 5.02 -13.10 -1.02
N LEU A 140 4.02 -14.00 -1.11
CA LEU A 140 3.86 -15.13 -0.19
C LEU A 140 5.07 -16.08 -0.24
N LYS A 141 5.47 -16.66 0.91
CA LYS A 141 6.73 -17.38 1.08
C LYS A 141 6.57 -18.89 1.23
N ASN A 142 5.71 -19.34 2.15
CA ASN A 142 5.71 -20.73 2.53
C ASN A 142 4.30 -21.32 2.64
N ASP A 143 4.15 -22.56 2.20
CA ASP A 143 2.93 -23.35 2.43
C ASP A 143 2.69 -23.55 3.94
N GLY A 144 1.44 -23.41 4.35
CA GLY A 144 1.00 -23.57 5.73
C GLY A 144 1.16 -22.34 6.63
N ASP A 145 1.80 -21.26 6.16
CA ASP A 145 1.85 -20.01 6.90
C ASP A 145 0.46 -19.38 7.04
N VAL A 146 0.23 -18.69 8.15
CA VAL A 146 -1.06 -18.09 8.49
C VAL A 146 -1.15 -16.68 7.90
N LEU A 147 -2.29 -16.36 7.32
CA LEU A 147 -2.59 -15.01 6.84
C LEU A 147 -3.41 -14.27 7.90
N VAL A 148 -2.87 -13.14 8.36
CA VAL A 148 -3.50 -12.29 9.37
C VAL A 148 -3.72 -10.89 8.83
N ARG A 149 -4.82 -10.24 9.25
CA ARG A 149 -5.13 -8.85 8.94
C ARG A 149 -5.05 -8.00 10.20
N PHE A 150 -4.35 -6.89 10.11
CA PHE A 150 -4.25 -5.86 11.12
C PHE A 150 -5.10 -4.67 10.70
N ASP A 151 -6.10 -4.33 11.50
CA ASP A 151 -7.04 -3.26 11.19
C ASP A 151 -6.72 -1.98 11.97
N ILE A 152 -6.74 -0.84 11.28
CA ILE A 152 -6.72 0.46 11.94
C ILE A 152 -8.10 0.81 12.48
N LYS A 153 -8.14 1.44 13.66
CA LYS A 153 -9.38 1.96 14.22
C LYS A 153 -9.71 3.32 13.64
N LYS A 154 -11.00 3.57 13.49
CA LYS A 154 -11.54 4.83 12.96
C LYS A 154 -12.52 5.43 13.98
N ASN A 155 -12.59 6.75 14.02
CA ASN A 155 -13.60 7.45 14.79
C ASN A 155 -14.94 7.53 14.02
N GLN A 156 -15.95 8.20 14.62
CA GLN A 156 -17.29 8.35 14.04
C GLN A 156 -17.33 9.16 12.71
N TYR A 157 -16.24 9.77 12.31
CA TYR A 157 -16.09 10.53 11.06
C TYR A 157 -15.22 9.79 10.05
N ASP A 158 -15.01 8.49 10.22
CA ASP A 158 -14.12 7.66 9.39
C ASP A 158 -12.66 8.13 9.34
N LEU A 159 -12.20 8.86 10.36
CA LEU A 159 -10.81 9.28 10.48
C LEU A 159 -10.01 8.27 11.31
N PRO A 160 -8.73 8.00 10.94
CA PRO A 160 -7.87 7.10 11.70
C PRO A 160 -7.67 7.56 13.15
N ASP A 161 -7.72 6.63 14.08
CA ASP A 161 -7.21 6.84 15.44
C ASP A 161 -5.69 6.75 15.41
N PHE A 162 -5.02 7.89 15.29
CA PHE A 162 -3.57 7.95 15.11
C PHE A 162 -2.78 7.36 16.27
N GLU A 163 -3.30 7.37 17.49
CA GLU A 163 -2.62 6.72 18.63
C GLU A 163 -2.64 5.19 18.47
N GLN A 164 -3.78 4.63 18.08
CA GLN A 164 -3.88 3.20 17.77
C GLN A 164 -3.05 2.83 16.53
N VAL A 165 -3.10 3.64 15.48
CA VAL A 165 -2.34 3.39 14.24
C VAL A 165 -0.84 3.38 14.51
N LYS A 166 -0.31 4.34 15.28
CA LYS A 166 1.12 4.38 15.67
C LYS A 166 1.52 3.15 16.47
N ALA A 167 0.71 2.77 17.45
CA ALA A 167 0.97 1.57 18.26
C ALA A 167 0.96 0.30 17.40
N LEU A 168 -0.01 0.16 16.49
CA LEU A 168 -0.12 -0.96 15.57
C LEU A 168 1.08 -1.04 14.63
N TYR A 169 1.46 0.08 13.99
CA TYR A 169 2.57 0.10 13.04
C TYR A 169 3.92 -0.15 13.72
N SER A 170 4.11 0.31 14.97
CA SER A 170 5.28 -0.07 15.78
C SER A 170 5.32 -1.58 16.05
N ALA A 171 4.18 -2.17 16.43
CA ALA A 171 4.11 -3.61 16.69
C ALA A 171 4.40 -4.44 15.42
N ILE A 172 3.86 -4.04 14.26
CA ILE A 172 4.13 -4.70 12.99
C ILE A 172 5.62 -4.60 12.62
N HIS A 173 6.22 -3.42 12.74
CA HIS A 173 7.65 -3.24 12.54
C HIS A 173 8.47 -4.20 13.43
N GLU A 174 8.19 -4.26 14.73
CA GLU A 174 8.88 -5.17 15.65
C GLU A 174 8.70 -6.65 15.28
N LEU A 175 7.49 -7.06 14.86
CA LEU A 175 7.23 -8.43 14.41
C LEU A 175 8.03 -8.79 13.14
N ILE A 176 8.18 -7.85 12.22
CA ILE A 176 9.04 -8.00 11.03
C ILE A 176 10.51 -8.16 11.47
N GLN A 177 11.01 -7.31 12.39
CA GLN A 177 12.39 -7.40 12.88
C GLN A 177 12.67 -8.75 13.58
N LYS A 178 11.68 -9.32 14.28
CA LYS A 178 11.75 -10.65 14.91
C LYS A 178 11.55 -11.80 13.93
N LYS A 179 11.31 -11.51 12.63
CA LYS A 179 10.96 -12.50 11.60
C LYS A 179 9.70 -13.30 11.94
N ALA A 180 8.80 -12.72 12.71
CA ALA A 180 7.46 -13.24 12.98
C ALA A 180 6.47 -12.86 11.87
N ILE A 181 6.72 -11.80 11.12
CA ILE A 181 6.08 -11.48 9.84
C ILE A 181 7.13 -11.62 8.74
N VAL A 182 6.83 -12.39 7.70
CA VAL A 182 7.76 -12.68 6.60
C VAL A 182 7.35 -12.07 5.27
N SER A 183 6.10 -11.66 5.15
CA SER A 183 5.53 -10.96 4.00
C SER A 183 4.37 -10.07 4.47
N ALA A 184 4.19 -8.92 3.87
CA ALA A 184 3.08 -8.01 4.20
C ALA A 184 2.67 -7.14 3.01
N TYR A 185 1.40 -6.76 2.98
CA TYR A 185 0.79 -5.94 1.93
C TYR A 185 -0.27 -5.00 2.53
N VAL A 186 -0.27 -3.74 2.12
CA VAL A 186 -1.26 -2.76 2.56
C VAL A 186 -2.53 -2.89 1.72
N LEU A 187 -3.68 -2.92 2.39
CA LEU A 187 -4.98 -2.94 1.74
C LEU A 187 -5.38 -1.53 1.28
N ASP A 188 -6.12 -1.49 0.17
CA ASP A 188 -6.60 -0.27 -0.47
C ASP A 188 -8.14 -0.29 -0.64
N ALA A 189 -8.63 0.47 -1.62
CA ALA A 189 -10.04 0.51 -2.00
C ALA A 189 -10.61 -0.86 -2.44
N ASN A 190 -9.76 -1.79 -2.85
CA ASN A 190 -10.18 -3.07 -3.42
C ASN A 190 -10.25 -4.20 -2.38
N GLY A 191 -9.74 -3.98 -1.18
CA GLY A 191 -9.87 -4.89 -0.05
C GLY A 191 -8.92 -6.08 -0.03
N LEU A 192 -9.36 -7.15 0.65
CA LEU A 192 -8.52 -8.29 1.03
C LEU A 192 -8.11 -9.19 -0.16
N VAL A 193 -9.08 -9.61 -0.98
CA VAL A 193 -8.83 -10.60 -2.05
C VAL A 193 -7.84 -10.08 -3.10
N PRO A 194 -7.96 -8.85 -3.64
CA PRO A 194 -6.98 -8.32 -4.55
C PRO A 194 -5.57 -8.19 -3.94
N ALA A 195 -5.46 -7.83 -2.66
CA ALA A 195 -4.17 -7.78 -1.97
C ALA A 195 -3.51 -9.16 -1.89
N LEU A 196 -4.24 -10.18 -1.41
CA LEU A 196 -3.74 -11.57 -1.33
C LEU A 196 -3.41 -12.13 -2.72
N SER A 197 -4.19 -11.81 -3.75
CA SER A 197 -3.91 -12.23 -5.13
C SER A 197 -2.57 -11.67 -5.62
N LYS A 198 -2.30 -10.39 -5.38
CA LYS A 198 -1.02 -9.77 -5.72
C LYS A 198 0.15 -10.39 -4.95
N MET A 199 -0.03 -10.67 -3.65
CA MET A 199 0.97 -11.38 -2.85
C MET A 199 1.27 -12.79 -3.39
N ALA A 200 0.27 -13.47 -3.90
CA ALA A 200 0.38 -14.82 -4.43
C ALA A 200 1.12 -14.90 -5.77
N PHE A 201 1.05 -13.87 -6.62
CA PHE A 201 1.59 -13.89 -7.98
C PHE A 201 3.10 -14.13 -8.04
N GLY A 202 3.87 -13.58 -7.09
CA GLY A 202 5.34 -13.61 -7.12
C GLY A 202 5.93 -15.01 -7.11
N ASN A 203 5.51 -15.82 -6.16
CA ASN A 203 5.94 -17.22 -6.01
C ASN A 203 4.90 -18.23 -6.50
N LYS A 204 3.78 -17.75 -7.05
CA LYS A 204 2.67 -18.59 -7.57
C LYS A 204 2.07 -19.51 -6.52
N LEU A 205 2.17 -19.12 -5.25
CA LEU A 205 1.52 -19.81 -4.15
C LEU A 205 0.02 -19.49 -4.15
N GLY A 206 -0.79 -20.46 -3.74
CA GLY A 206 -2.21 -20.22 -3.51
C GLY A 206 -2.48 -19.72 -2.10
N PHE A 207 -3.75 -19.53 -1.81
CA PHE A 207 -4.24 -19.29 -0.45
C PHE A 207 -5.66 -19.81 -0.28
N GLU A 208 -6.00 -20.13 0.96
CA GLU A 208 -7.36 -20.47 1.37
C GLU A 208 -7.82 -19.43 2.39
N ILE A 209 -8.88 -18.68 2.05
CA ILE A 209 -9.50 -17.73 2.96
C ILE A 209 -10.39 -18.49 3.94
N SER A 210 -10.32 -18.14 5.23
CA SER A 210 -11.15 -18.73 6.27
C SER A 210 -12.64 -18.53 5.95
N ALA A 211 -13.43 -19.58 6.16
CA ALA A 211 -14.89 -19.52 5.98
C ALA A 211 -15.59 -18.52 6.92
N ASP A 212 -14.93 -18.13 8.02
CA ASP A 212 -15.41 -17.14 8.99
C ASP A 212 -15.30 -15.69 8.48
N VAL A 213 -14.49 -15.43 7.46
CA VAL A 213 -14.42 -14.12 6.79
C VAL A 213 -15.74 -13.91 6.04
N LYS A 214 -16.39 -12.79 6.28
CA LYS A 214 -17.66 -12.45 5.62
C LYS A 214 -17.42 -12.08 4.16
N GLU A 215 -18.38 -12.38 3.29
CA GLU A 215 -18.30 -12.05 1.86
C GLU A 215 -18.14 -10.54 1.61
N ASP A 216 -18.82 -9.71 2.40
CA ASP A 216 -18.72 -8.25 2.32
C ASP A 216 -17.30 -7.74 2.64
N ASP A 217 -16.53 -8.46 3.47
CA ASP A 217 -15.18 -8.07 3.86
C ASP A 217 -14.11 -8.43 2.81
N LEU A 218 -14.44 -9.25 1.81
CA LEU A 218 -13.49 -9.71 0.78
C LEU A 218 -12.99 -8.57 -0.11
N PHE A 219 -13.87 -7.63 -0.43
CA PHE A 219 -13.62 -6.51 -1.34
C PHE A 219 -13.92 -5.14 -0.70
N ALA A 220 -14.18 -5.11 0.61
CA ALA A 220 -14.45 -3.85 1.31
C ALA A 220 -13.19 -2.97 1.35
N PRO A 221 -13.32 -1.65 1.13
CA PRO A 221 -12.21 -0.72 1.29
C PRO A 221 -11.60 -0.79 2.70
N ALA A 222 -10.28 -0.92 2.77
CA ALA A 222 -9.56 -1.11 4.03
C ALA A 222 -8.24 -0.32 4.08
N TYR A 223 -8.30 0.96 3.73
CA TYR A 223 -7.13 1.85 3.69
C TYR A 223 -6.35 1.84 5.02
N GLY A 224 -5.03 1.70 4.92
CA GLY A 224 -4.12 1.67 6.06
C GLY A 224 -4.10 0.35 6.85
N CYS A 225 -5.00 -0.60 6.55
CA CYS A 225 -4.95 -1.95 7.09
C CYS A 225 -3.85 -2.75 6.39
N ILE A 226 -3.26 -3.71 7.08
CA ILE A 226 -2.15 -4.53 6.57
C ILE A 226 -2.53 -6.00 6.67
N VAL A 227 -2.40 -6.75 5.57
CA VAL A 227 -2.41 -8.21 5.59
C VAL A 227 -0.97 -8.72 5.61
N ALA A 228 -0.71 -9.73 6.44
CA ALA A 228 0.63 -10.27 6.62
C ALA A 228 0.63 -11.80 6.64
N GLU A 229 1.72 -12.38 6.20
CA GLU A 229 2.05 -13.80 6.30
C GLU A 229 2.92 -14.03 7.54
N VAL A 230 2.51 -14.98 8.36
CA VAL A 230 3.10 -15.31 9.65
C VAL A 230 3.38 -16.80 9.68
N PRO A 231 4.63 -17.26 9.90
CA PRO A 231 4.92 -18.65 10.14
C PRO A 231 4.05 -19.20 11.28
N ALA A 232 3.46 -20.38 11.08
CA ALA A 232 2.46 -20.92 12.01
C ALA A 232 3.00 -21.07 13.45
N ASP A 233 4.29 -21.37 13.61
CA ASP A 233 4.97 -21.47 14.91
C ASP A 233 5.24 -20.11 15.57
N LYS A 234 5.12 -19.00 14.80
CA LYS A 234 5.32 -17.63 15.26
C LYS A 234 4.02 -16.89 15.61
N LEU A 235 2.88 -17.48 15.35
CA LEU A 235 1.59 -16.82 15.58
C LEU A 235 1.41 -16.36 17.03
N SER A 236 1.95 -17.10 18.00
CA SER A 236 1.93 -16.75 19.43
C SER A 236 2.79 -15.53 19.81
N GLU A 237 3.65 -15.06 18.92
CA GLU A 237 4.46 -13.85 19.14
C GLU A 237 3.66 -12.55 18.85
N ILE A 238 2.51 -12.64 18.19
CA ILE A 238 1.65 -11.50 17.92
C ILE A 238 0.90 -11.13 19.19
N THR A 239 1.17 -9.95 19.73
CA THR A 239 0.56 -9.43 20.95
C THR A 239 -0.42 -8.28 20.70
N THR A 240 -0.51 -7.79 19.46
CA THR A 240 -1.50 -6.79 19.04
C THR A 240 -2.75 -7.46 18.48
N ASP A 241 -3.86 -6.72 18.39
CA ASP A 241 -5.10 -7.23 17.80
C ASP A 241 -4.90 -7.60 16.33
N TYR A 242 -5.39 -8.76 15.92
CA TYR A 242 -5.40 -9.20 14.52
C TYR A 242 -6.60 -10.10 14.24
N THR A 243 -6.94 -10.23 12.98
CA THR A 243 -7.94 -11.19 12.48
C THR A 243 -7.24 -12.22 11.61
N MET A 244 -7.38 -13.50 11.92
CA MET A 244 -6.92 -14.57 11.04
C MET A 244 -7.84 -14.63 9.81
N VAL A 245 -7.28 -14.45 8.62
CA VAL A 245 -8.05 -14.39 7.36
C VAL A 245 -7.86 -15.59 6.46
N GLY A 246 -6.84 -16.43 6.72
CA GLY A 246 -6.62 -17.61 5.90
C GLY A 246 -5.26 -18.27 6.12
N THR A 247 -4.87 -19.11 5.17
CA THR A 247 -3.58 -19.80 5.12
C THR A 247 -3.01 -19.82 3.72
N VAL A 248 -1.69 -19.79 3.62
CA VAL A 248 -0.95 -19.98 2.37
C VAL A 248 -0.99 -21.46 1.97
N LYS A 249 -1.14 -21.73 0.67
CA LYS A 249 -1.22 -23.09 0.11
C LYS A 249 -0.30 -23.24 -1.11
N ASP A 250 0.50 -24.29 -1.13
CA ASP A 250 1.27 -24.65 -2.33
C ASP A 250 0.44 -25.53 -3.28
N ASN A 251 -0.70 -25.00 -3.72
CA ASN A 251 -1.62 -25.68 -4.63
C ASN A 251 -1.98 -24.86 -5.88
N GLY A 252 -1.43 -23.65 -6.01
CA GLY A 252 -1.65 -22.75 -7.13
C GLY A 252 -3.11 -22.28 -7.28
N LYS A 253 -3.87 -22.21 -6.19
CA LYS A 253 -5.29 -21.81 -6.21
C LYS A 253 -5.62 -20.81 -5.12
N PHE A 254 -6.49 -19.88 -5.46
CA PHE A 254 -7.21 -19.02 -4.53
C PHE A 254 -8.53 -19.68 -4.17
N THR A 255 -8.75 -19.94 -2.91
CA THR A 255 -9.94 -20.68 -2.46
C THR A 255 -10.68 -19.89 -1.37
N TYR A 256 -11.98 -19.78 -1.53
CA TYR A 256 -12.90 -19.31 -0.50
C TYR A 256 -14.20 -20.12 -0.56
N LYS A 257 -14.51 -20.84 0.49
CA LYS A 257 -15.63 -21.79 0.53
C LYS A 257 -15.55 -22.76 -0.69
N GLU A 258 -16.57 -22.74 -1.54
CA GLU A 258 -16.66 -23.61 -2.73
C GLU A 258 -16.07 -22.97 -4.00
N VAL A 259 -15.66 -21.69 -3.91
CA VAL A 259 -15.05 -20.95 -5.03
C VAL A 259 -13.57 -21.21 -5.08
N SER A 260 -13.06 -21.57 -6.25
CA SER A 260 -11.63 -21.79 -6.48
C SER A 260 -11.21 -21.18 -7.82
N ILE A 261 -10.14 -20.39 -7.81
CA ILE A 261 -9.57 -19.74 -9.00
C ILE A 261 -8.11 -20.17 -9.11
N ASN A 262 -7.65 -20.44 -10.32
CA ASN A 262 -6.26 -20.79 -10.56
C ASN A 262 -5.37 -19.51 -10.54
N VAL A 263 -4.24 -19.57 -9.85
CA VAL A 263 -3.28 -18.45 -9.72
C VAL A 263 -2.77 -17.98 -11.08
N GLU A 264 -2.43 -18.92 -11.98
CA GLU A 264 -1.92 -18.58 -13.32
C GLU A 264 -2.98 -17.87 -14.18
N GLU A 265 -4.24 -18.31 -14.06
CA GLU A 265 -5.36 -17.66 -14.76
C GLU A 265 -5.56 -16.23 -14.25
N ALA A 266 -5.61 -16.03 -12.94
CA ALA A 266 -5.73 -14.70 -12.33
C ALA A 266 -4.56 -13.80 -12.68
N LEU A 267 -3.32 -14.33 -12.66
CA LEU A 267 -2.12 -13.62 -13.05
C LEU A 267 -2.15 -13.18 -14.52
N SER A 268 -2.58 -14.07 -15.42
CA SER A 268 -2.70 -13.74 -16.85
C SER A 268 -3.70 -12.59 -17.07
N VAL A 269 -4.88 -12.68 -16.46
CA VAL A 269 -5.89 -11.60 -16.56
C VAL A 269 -5.34 -10.27 -16.06
N TRP A 270 -4.64 -10.28 -14.92
CA TRP A 270 -4.07 -9.06 -14.36
C TRP A 270 -2.92 -8.50 -15.21
N ALA A 271 -2.01 -9.35 -15.69
CA ALA A 271 -0.85 -8.95 -16.48
C ALA A 271 -1.24 -8.46 -17.88
N ASP A 272 -2.25 -9.07 -18.49
CA ASP A 272 -2.66 -8.78 -19.88
C ASP A 272 -3.56 -7.54 -20.01
N THR A 273 -3.96 -6.91 -18.90
CA THR A 273 -4.90 -5.78 -18.90
C THR A 273 -4.48 -4.64 -19.85
N LEU A 274 -3.18 -4.32 -19.93
CA LEU A 274 -2.66 -3.27 -20.78
C LEU A 274 -1.84 -3.81 -21.97
N GLU A 275 -1.69 -5.12 -22.13
CA GLU A 275 -0.81 -5.72 -23.14
C GLU A 275 -1.17 -5.32 -24.57
N GLY A 276 -2.47 -5.14 -24.85
CA GLY A 276 -2.95 -4.72 -26.17
C GLY A 276 -2.64 -3.25 -26.52
N VAL A 277 -2.38 -2.40 -25.52
CA VAL A 277 -2.11 -0.97 -25.69
C VAL A 277 -0.65 -0.64 -25.43
N PHE A 278 -0.05 -1.31 -24.47
CA PHE A 278 1.33 -1.14 -24.05
C PHE A 278 2.00 -2.50 -23.82
N PRO A 279 2.43 -3.17 -24.89
CA PRO A 279 2.96 -4.53 -24.80
C PRO A 279 4.27 -4.57 -23.99
N THR A 280 4.41 -5.61 -23.17
CA THR A 280 5.60 -5.85 -22.34
C THR A 280 6.83 -6.24 -23.15
N LYS A 281 6.65 -6.66 -24.42
CA LYS A 281 7.73 -6.97 -25.34
C LYS A 281 7.59 -6.11 -26.59
N ALA A 282 8.66 -5.41 -26.95
CA ALA A 282 8.72 -4.70 -28.23
C ALA A 282 8.56 -5.70 -29.39
N SER A 283 7.73 -5.36 -30.38
CA SER A 283 7.67 -6.14 -31.63
C SER A 283 9.02 -6.07 -32.34
N LYS A 284 9.43 -7.16 -33.02
CA LYS A 284 10.67 -7.20 -33.77
C LYS A 284 10.72 -6.16 -34.92
N GLU A 285 9.57 -5.63 -35.32
CA GLU A 285 9.43 -4.61 -36.37
C GLU A 285 9.77 -3.18 -35.90
N THR A 286 9.75 -2.91 -34.59
CA THR A 286 10.08 -1.58 -34.02
C THR A 286 11.58 -1.36 -33.80
N THR A 287 12.43 -2.32 -34.11
CA THR A 287 13.90 -2.23 -33.97
C THR A 287 14.64 -1.80 -35.25
N GLN A 288 13.95 -1.52 -36.33
CA GLN A 288 14.54 -0.88 -37.52
C GLN A 288 14.29 0.63 -37.45
N VAL A 289 15.10 1.33 -36.66
CA VAL A 289 15.31 2.78 -36.86
C VAL A 289 16.41 2.88 -37.93
N GLU A 290 16.02 3.32 -39.13
CA GLU A 290 16.96 3.75 -40.19
C GLU A 290 17.80 4.94 -39.74
#